data_e05361ce410ab774ead6ff314770510d
#
_entry.id   e05361ce410ab774ead6ff314770510d
#
_cell.length_a   1.000
_cell.length_b   1.000
_cell.length_c   1.000
_cell.angle_alpha   90.00
_cell.angle_beta   90.00
_cell.angle_gamma   90.00
#
_symmetry.space_group_name_H-M   'P 1'
#
loop_
_entity.id
_entity.type
_entity.pdbx_description
1 polymer ?
#
loop_
_entity_poly.entity_id
_entity_poly.type
_entity_poly.pdbx_seq_one_letter_code
_entity_poly.pdbx_strand_id
1 'polypeptide(L)'
;MEIKIANLMKRFLLLITTSLLALGAMAQPSIPSLAESSDSDLQARFKASMEIPLSDKWSLTWGEQLRLKNTLGDVDKVLSSLTLDYEPWRFLEVGTEYAFVNERKGADDWRIKHRINFNVTGKLKLGRFDLSLRERIRFVVRSYDTNEFETPDPFTTLRTRLKAAYNNSSNWKPYAYVELYTTLNAPEVVENYLRDPLDRDNYINRVRVVLGSEVKLGEKHKMDLHYMLNLNRSYKNKYDAATGDVDKWALEKLCAHVICVEYKFKL
;
A
#
# COMPACT_ATOMS: atom_id res chain seq x y z
N MET A 1 -33.98 -6.40 -13.26
CA MET A 1 -32.96 -5.99 -12.28
C MET A 1 -31.82 -7.00 -12.19
N GLU A 2 -32.10 -8.30 -12.19
CA GLU A 2 -31.09 -9.39 -12.11
C GLU A 2 -30.10 -9.42 -13.28
N ILE A 3 -30.53 -9.16 -14.51
CA ILE A 3 -29.63 -9.16 -15.70
C ILE A 3 -28.59 -8.05 -15.63
N LYS A 4 -28.91 -6.88 -15.05
CA LYS A 4 -27.95 -5.77 -14.87
C LYS A 4 -26.90 -6.12 -13.81
N ILE A 5 -27.31 -6.82 -12.75
CA ILE A 5 -26.40 -7.28 -11.67
C ILE A 5 -25.46 -8.37 -12.20
N ALA A 6 -25.98 -9.32 -12.99
CA ALA A 6 -25.17 -10.36 -13.60
C ALA A 6 -24.12 -9.80 -14.57
N ASN A 7 -24.46 -8.78 -15.35
CA ASN A 7 -23.53 -8.10 -16.26
C ASN A 7 -22.49 -7.27 -15.49
N LEU A 8 -22.87 -6.64 -14.39
CA LEU A 8 -21.97 -5.92 -13.50
C LEU A 8 -20.97 -6.89 -12.82
N MET A 9 -21.47 -8.04 -12.34
CA MET A 9 -20.63 -9.12 -11.79
C MET A 9 -19.63 -9.66 -12.82
N LYS A 10 -20.08 -9.91 -14.05
CA LYS A 10 -19.16 -10.37 -15.13
C LYS A 10 -18.05 -9.34 -15.41
N ARG A 11 -18.38 -8.05 -15.47
CA ARG A 11 -17.40 -6.97 -15.67
C ARG A 11 -16.44 -6.84 -14.47
N PHE A 12 -16.95 -7.01 -13.25
CA PHE A 12 -16.14 -6.98 -12.04
C PHE A 12 -15.21 -8.21 -11.96
N LEU A 13 -15.72 -9.39 -12.31
CA LEU A 13 -14.93 -10.62 -12.39
C LEU A 13 -13.86 -10.52 -13.50
N LEU A 14 -14.20 -9.92 -14.64
CA LEU A 14 -13.25 -9.68 -15.74
C LEU A 14 -12.13 -8.72 -15.32
N LEU A 15 -12.45 -7.65 -14.58
CA LEU A 15 -11.46 -6.74 -14.01
C LEU A 15 -10.54 -7.44 -13.01
N ILE A 16 -11.10 -8.30 -12.13
CA ILE A 16 -10.30 -9.10 -11.20
C ILE A 16 -9.40 -10.09 -11.93
N THR A 17 -9.93 -10.79 -12.95
CA THR A 17 -9.16 -11.78 -13.72
C THR A 17 -8.08 -11.13 -14.56
N THR A 18 -8.32 -9.96 -15.16
CA THR A 18 -7.29 -9.22 -15.90
C THR A 18 -6.20 -8.68 -14.96
N SER A 19 -6.56 -8.19 -13.79
CA SER A 19 -5.59 -7.77 -12.77
C SER A 19 -4.75 -8.95 -12.26
N LEU A 20 -5.37 -10.11 -12.04
CA LEU A 20 -4.67 -11.35 -11.60
C LEU A 20 -3.81 -11.97 -12.71
N LEU A 21 -4.27 -11.93 -13.98
CA LEU A 21 -3.51 -12.41 -15.13
C LEU A 21 -2.29 -11.52 -15.44
N ALA A 22 -2.43 -10.20 -15.27
CA ALA A 22 -1.29 -9.28 -15.35
C ALA A 22 -0.23 -9.56 -14.29
N LEU A 23 -0.62 -10.14 -13.14
CA LEU A 23 0.28 -10.55 -12.07
C LEU A 23 1.04 -11.86 -12.36
N GLY A 24 0.42 -12.79 -13.08
CA GLY A 24 1.04 -14.07 -13.46
C GLY A 24 2.10 -13.94 -14.55
N ALA A 25 2.07 -12.85 -15.32
CA ALA A 25 3.01 -12.63 -16.43
C ALA A 25 4.34 -11.98 -15.98
N MET A 26 4.48 -11.58 -14.72
CA MET A 26 5.71 -10.98 -14.20
C MET A 26 6.65 -12.02 -13.58
N ALA A 27 7.06 -13.03 -14.36
CA ALA A 27 8.19 -13.86 -14.01
C ALA A 27 9.43 -12.95 -13.96
N GLN A 28 9.94 -12.69 -12.76
CA GLN A 28 11.12 -11.85 -12.60
C GLN A 28 12.35 -12.64 -13.03
N PRO A 29 13.14 -12.16 -13.97
CA PRO A 29 14.36 -12.82 -14.37
C PRO A 29 15.33 -12.94 -13.18
N SER A 30 16.02 -14.06 -13.08
CA SER A 30 17.09 -14.23 -12.10
C SER A 30 18.31 -13.42 -12.54
N ILE A 31 18.86 -12.60 -11.65
CA ILE A 31 20.10 -11.86 -11.91
C ILE A 31 21.25 -12.72 -11.43
N PRO A 32 22.19 -13.10 -12.30
CA PRO A 32 23.42 -13.76 -11.88
C PRO A 32 24.22 -12.85 -10.93
N SER A 33 24.80 -13.43 -9.89
CA SER A 33 25.70 -12.76 -8.94
C SER A 33 25.13 -11.62 -8.08
N LEU A 34 23.83 -11.53 -7.93
CA LEU A 34 23.20 -10.57 -7.04
C LEU A 34 23.34 -11.03 -5.57
N ALA A 35 23.87 -10.16 -4.70
CA ALA A 35 23.87 -10.42 -3.26
C ALA A 35 22.46 -10.41 -2.70
N GLU A 36 21.98 -11.56 -2.24
CA GLU A 36 20.66 -11.67 -1.61
C GLU A 36 20.77 -11.67 -0.08
N SER A 37 19.93 -10.88 0.57
CA SER A 37 19.70 -10.95 2.01
C SER A 37 18.24 -11.21 2.32
N SER A 38 18.00 -11.99 3.36
CA SER A 38 16.65 -12.27 3.86
C SER A 38 16.60 -11.95 5.33
N ASP A 39 15.61 -11.18 5.74
CA ASP A 39 15.41 -10.74 7.11
C ASP A 39 13.94 -10.83 7.52
N SER A 40 13.70 -10.84 8.83
CA SER A 40 12.38 -10.89 9.43
C SER A 40 12.29 -9.84 10.52
N ASP A 41 11.15 -9.15 10.61
CA ASP A 41 10.95 -8.08 11.58
C ASP A 41 9.54 -8.10 12.18
N LEU A 42 9.44 -7.83 13.48
CA LEU A 42 8.18 -7.57 14.16
C LEU A 42 7.95 -6.07 14.27
N GLN A 43 6.84 -5.61 13.73
CA GLN A 43 6.46 -4.19 13.65
C GLN A 43 5.12 -3.93 14.32
N ALA A 44 4.87 -2.69 14.69
CA ALA A 44 3.55 -2.24 15.12
C ALA A 44 3.14 -0.95 14.39
N ARG A 45 1.82 -0.76 14.27
CA ARG A 45 1.22 0.46 13.74
C ARG A 45 0.04 0.86 14.59
N PHE A 46 0.08 2.10 15.05
CA PHE A 46 -1.00 2.73 15.79
C PHE A 46 -1.52 3.89 14.95
N LYS A 47 -2.81 3.91 14.69
CA LYS A 47 -3.44 4.97 13.93
C LYS A 47 -4.67 5.49 14.66
N ALA A 48 -4.81 6.80 14.70
CA ALA A 48 -6.04 7.48 15.07
C ALA A 48 -6.54 8.27 13.86
N SER A 49 -7.85 8.26 13.62
CA SER A 49 -8.44 9.02 12.53
C SER A 49 -9.79 9.60 12.93
N MET A 50 -10.09 10.77 12.35
CA MET A 50 -11.35 11.48 12.51
C MET A 50 -11.97 11.70 11.13
N GLU A 51 -13.16 11.14 10.93
CA GLU A 51 -13.96 11.30 9.73
C GLU A 51 -14.99 12.40 9.95
N ILE A 52 -15.00 13.37 9.03
CA ILE A 52 -15.92 14.51 9.00
C ILE A 52 -16.80 14.33 7.76
N PRO A 53 -18.08 13.98 7.90
CA PRO A 53 -19.00 13.95 6.78
C PRO A 53 -19.29 15.39 6.31
N LEU A 54 -18.91 15.72 5.07
CA LEU A 54 -19.18 17.03 4.47
C LEU A 54 -20.55 17.07 3.77
N SER A 55 -21.00 15.92 3.28
CA SER A 55 -22.31 15.69 2.71
C SER A 55 -22.61 14.20 2.65
N ASP A 56 -23.75 13.79 2.07
CA ASP A 56 -24.11 12.38 1.86
C ASP A 56 -23.12 11.63 0.95
N LYS A 57 -22.30 12.35 0.19
CA LYS A 57 -21.36 11.78 -0.78
C LYS A 57 -19.91 12.13 -0.53
N TRP A 58 -19.63 13.14 0.29
CA TRP A 58 -18.29 13.63 0.54
C TRP A 58 -17.90 13.45 2.00
N SER A 59 -16.71 12.94 2.24
CA SER A 59 -16.13 12.89 3.57
C SER A 59 -14.67 13.34 3.55
N LEU A 60 -14.27 13.99 4.64
CA LEU A 60 -12.90 14.38 4.91
C LEU A 60 -12.39 13.57 6.10
N THR A 61 -11.25 12.93 5.97
CA THR A 61 -10.65 12.15 7.06
C THR A 61 -9.27 12.69 7.38
N TRP A 62 -9.06 13.09 8.62
CA TRP A 62 -7.74 13.36 9.16
C TRP A 62 -7.24 12.14 9.92
N GLY A 63 -5.94 11.83 9.82
CA GLY A 63 -5.35 10.66 10.46
C GLY A 63 -3.91 10.87 10.87
N GLU A 64 -3.59 10.39 12.06
CA GLU A 64 -2.24 10.31 12.61
C GLU A 64 -1.82 8.85 12.76
N GLN A 65 -0.59 8.52 12.38
CA GLN A 65 -0.10 7.16 12.47
C GLN A 65 1.35 7.13 12.98
N LEU A 66 1.58 6.32 14.02
CA LEU A 66 2.90 5.93 14.51
C LEU A 66 3.23 4.52 14.02
N ARG A 67 4.46 4.31 13.57
CA ARG A 67 4.99 2.99 13.20
C ARG A 67 6.26 2.68 13.95
N LEU A 68 6.32 1.44 14.45
CA LEU A 68 7.48 0.88 15.12
C LEU A 68 8.08 -0.23 14.25
N LYS A 69 9.39 -0.42 14.31
CA LYS A 69 10.17 -1.46 13.63
C LYS A 69 11.22 -2.04 14.58
N ASN A 70 12.06 -2.95 14.08
CA ASN A 70 13.17 -3.56 14.81
C ASN A 70 12.67 -4.21 16.10
N THR A 71 11.74 -5.15 15.96
CA THR A 71 11.10 -5.85 17.09
C THR A 71 10.48 -4.86 18.10
N LEU A 72 9.82 -3.83 17.58
CA LEU A 72 9.14 -2.74 18.31
C LEU A 72 10.10 -1.79 19.07
N GLY A 73 11.40 -1.94 18.93
CA GLY A 73 12.40 -1.14 19.66
C GLY A 73 12.58 0.28 19.11
N ASP A 74 12.27 0.49 17.83
CA ASP A 74 12.53 1.76 17.16
C ASP A 74 11.29 2.38 16.54
N VAL A 75 11.18 3.70 16.61
CA VAL A 75 10.23 4.44 15.79
C VAL A 75 10.70 4.40 14.34
N ASP A 76 9.87 3.86 13.44
CA ASP A 76 10.13 3.86 12.00
C ASP A 76 9.71 5.20 11.38
N LYS A 77 8.46 5.61 11.65
CA LYS A 77 7.91 6.87 11.11
C LYS A 77 6.65 7.33 11.81
N VAL A 78 6.42 8.62 11.71
CA VAL A 78 5.18 9.30 12.07
C VAL A 78 4.55 9.86 10.80
N LEU A 79 3.24 9.71 10.65
CA LEU A 79 2.51 10.17 9.49
C LEU A 79 1.29 10.97 9.92
N SER A 80 1.14 12.15 9.31
CA SER A 80 -0.10 12.95 9.35
C SER A 80 -0.73 12.89 7.96
N SER A 81 -2.03 12.63 7.86
CA SER A 81 -2.70 12.46 6.58
C SER A 81 -4.05 13.16 6.54
N LEU A 82 -4.40 13.66 5.37
CA LEU A 82 -5.70 14.23 5.05
C LEU A 82 -6.23 13.52 3.80
N THR A 83 -7.42 12.94 3.91
CA THR A 83 -8.07 12.20 2.82
C THR A 83 -9.41 12.84 2.52
N LEU A 84 -9.67 13.12 1.25
CA LEU A 84 -10.96 13.53 0.74
C LEU A 84 -11.53 12.40 -0.11
N ASP A 85 -12.69 11.87 0.29
CA ASP A 85 -13.37 10.78 -0.41
C ASP A 85 -14.69 11.26 -0.97
N TYR A 86 -15.05 10.77 -2.16
CA TYR A 86 -16.30 11.01 -2.87
C TYR A 86 -16.92 9.67 -3.28
N GLU A 87 -18.15 9.44 -2.85
CA GLU A 87 -18.96 8.25 -3.18
C GLU A 87 -20.10 8.61 -4.13
N PRO A 88 -19.85 8.71 -5.47
CA PRO A 88 -20.89 9.04 -6.46
C PRO A 88 -22.01 8.01 -6.46
N TRP A 89 -21.67 6.73 -6.27
CA TRP A 89 -22.61 5.61 -6.20
C TRP A 89 -22.20 4.64 -5.09
N ARG A 90 -23.13 3.90 -4.53
CA ARG A 90 -22.90 2.91 -3.45
C ARG A 90 -21.88 1.82 -3.80
N PHE A 91 -21.59 1.64 -5.08
CA PHE A 91 -20.63 0.65 -5.57
C PHE A 91 -19.29 1.25 -6.00
N LEU A 92 -19.14 2.57 -5.97
CA LEU A 92 -17.92 3.25 -6.40
C LEU A 92 -17.56 4.39 -5.44
N GLU A 93 -16.33 4.39 -5.01
CA GLU A 93 -15.70 5.46 -4.23
C GLU A 93 -14.42 5.90 -4.92
N VAL A 94 -14.20 7.19 -5.01
CA VAL A 94 -12.95 7.80 -5.47
C VAL A 94 -12.43 8.72 -4.39
N GLY A 95 -11.12 8.81 -4.24
CA GLY A 95 -10.55 9.65 -3.19
C GLY A 95 -9.13 10.09 -3.49
N THR A 96 -8.73 11.14 -2.82
CA THR A 96 -7.35 11.63 -2.80
C THR A 96 -6.85 11.74 -1.37
N GLU A 97 -5.60 11.42 -1.15
CA GLU A 97 -4.96 11.49 0.17
C GLU A 97 -3.62 12.20 0.02
N TYR A 98 -3.41 13.21 0.83
CA TYR A 98 -2.08 13.76 1.09
C TYR A 98 -1.59 13.26 2.44
N ALA A 99 -0.32 12.83 2.52
CA ALA A 99 0.29 12.45 3.79
C ALA A 99 1.69 13.04 3.91
N PHE A 100 1.91 13.76 5.00
CA PHE A 100 3.20 14.16 5.49
C PHE A 100 3.82 13.00 6.28
N VAL A 101 5.03 12.61 5.92
CA VAL A 101 5.72 11.46 6.51
C VAL A 101 7.05 11.89 7.05
N ASN A 102 7.22 11.76 8.34
CA ASN A 102 8.50 11.91 9.01
C ASN A 102 9.07 10.50 9.29
N GLU A 103 10.14 10.12 8.60
CA GLU A 103 10.74 8.78 8.64
C GLU A 103 12.12 8.82 9.30
N ARG A 104 12.32 7.97 10.30
CA ARG A 104 13.61 7.84 10.99
C ARG A 104 14.54 6.91 10.24
N LYS A 105 15.71 7.41 9.83
CA LYS A 105 16.73 6.66 9.10
C LYS A 105 17.89 6.17 9.98
N GLY A 106 18.19 6.88 11.04
CA GLY A 106 19.23 6.57 12.02
C GLY A 106 18.79 7.01 13.41
N ALA A 107 19.72 7.10 14.35
CA ALA A 107 19.40 7.52 15.72
C ALA A 107 18.80 8.94 15.75
N ASP A 108 19.38 9.86 14.97
CA ASP A 108 18.99 11.28 14.96
C ASP A 108 18.66 11.82 13.53
N ASP A 109 18.64 10.95 12.51
CA ASP A 109 18.33 11.35 11.13
C ASP A 109 16.84 11.15 10.84
N TRP A 110 16.10 12.24 10.82
CA TRP A 110 14.70 12.29 10.43
C TRP A 110 14.55 12.88 9.04
N ARG A 111 13.83 12.19 8.17
CA ARG A 111 13.65 12.55 6.76
C ARG A 111 12.19 12.76 6.42
N ILE A 112 11.92 13.89 5.80
CA ILE A 112 10.57 14.28 5.39
C ILE A 112 10.28 13.75 3.99
N LYS A 113 9.08 13.18 3.83
CA LYS A 113 8.51 12.75 2.55
C LYS A 113 7.06 13.21 2.45
N HIS A 114 6.65 13.57 1.26
CA HIS A 114 5.28 13.89 0.92
C HIS A 114 4.70 12.74 0.09
N ARG A 115 3.50 12.31 0.42
CA ARG A 115 2.78 11.28 -0.34
C ARG A 115 1.49 11.83 -0.86
N ILE A 116 1.25 11.64 -2.14
CA ILE A 116 -0.02 11.93 -2.78
C ILE A 116 -0.57 10.60 -3.29
N ASN A 117 -1.80 10.27 -2.92
CA ASN A 117 -2.46 9.06 -3.35
C ASN A 117 -3.78 9.40 -4.05
N PHE A 118 -4.05 8.71 -5.15
CA PHE A 118 -5.36 8.72 -5.79
C PHE A 118 -5.93 7.31 -5.71
N ASN A 119 -7.17 7.19 -5.25
CA ASN A 119 -7.84 5.93 -4.98
C ASN A 119 -9.09 5.78 -5.85
N VAL A 120 -9.33 4.58 -6.33
CA VAL A 120 -10.62 4.16 -6.88
C VAL A 120 -10.98 2.85 -6.21
N THR A 121 -12.17 2.75 -5.62
CA THR A 121 -12.64 1.55 -4.92
C THR A 121 -13.98 1.12 -5.48
N GLY A 122 -14.02 -0.06 -6.09
CA GLY A 122 -15.25 -0.76 -6.43
C GLY A 122 -15.74 -1.58 -5.24
N LYS A 123 -17.04 -1.53 -4.94
CA LYS A 123 -17.68 -2.23 -3.82
C LYS A 123 -18.80 -3.13 -4.34
N LEU A 124 -18.87 -4.36 -3.84
CA LEU A 124 -19.91 -5.35 -4.20
C LEU A 124 -20.39 -6.06 -2.94
N LYS A 125 -21.69 -6.13 -2.76
CA LYS A 125 -22.33 -6.96 -1.73
C LYS A 125 -22.73 -8.31 -2.30
N LEU A 126 -22.27 -9.38 -1.67
CA LEU A 126 -22.62 -10.76 -2.03
C LEU A 126 -23.12 -11.50 -0.77
N GLY A 127 -24.42 -11.46 -0.54
CA GLY A 127 -25.03 -11.98 0.67
C GLY A 127 -24.48 -11.29 1.93
N ARG A 128 -23.80 -12.06 2.79
CA ARG A 128 -23.15 -11.54 4.00
C ARG A 128 -21.72 -11.04 3.78
N PHE A 129 -21.21 -11.11 2.56
CA PHE A 129 -19.88 -10.64 2.25
C PHE A 129 -19.90 -9.28 1.56
N ASP A 130 -19.12 -8.34 2.07
CA ASP A 130 -18.78 -7.10 1.41
C ASP A 130 -17.42 -7.27 0.73
N LEU A 131 -17.42 -7.30 -0.60
CA LEU A 131 -16.21 -7.38 -1.40
C LEU A 131 -15.81 -6.00 -1.88
N SER A 132 -14.51 -5.69 -1.92
CA SER A 132 -14.02 -4.46 -2.53
C SER A 132 -12.70 -4.67 -3.24
N LEU A 133 -12.57 -4.03 -4.40
CA LEU A 133 -11.33 -3.90 -5.15
C LEU A 133 -10.93 -2.44 -5.12
N ARG A 134 -9.71 -2.13 -4.63
CA ARG A 134 -9.17 -0.79 -4.62
C ARG A 134 -7.89 -0.72 -5.43
N GLU A 135 -7.87 0.21 -6.37
CA GLU A 135 -6.66 0.65 -7.04
C GLU A 135 -6.21 1.98 -6.43
N ARG A 136 -4.90 2.09 -6.17
CA ARG A 136 -4.29 3.30 -5.62
C ARG A 136 -2.99 3.59 -6.35
N ILE A 137 -2.92 4.75 -7.01
CA ILE A 137 -1.65 5.30 -7.49
C ILE A 137 -1.08 6.17 -6.37
N ARG A 138 0.20 5.96 -6.07
CA ARG A 138 0.93 6.69 -5.04
C ARG A 138 2.15 7.35 -5.63
N PHE A 139 2.31 8.63 -5.35
CA PHE A 139 3.51 9.41 -5.59
C PHE A 139 4.18 9.73 -4.26
N VAL A 140 5.48 9.54 -4.19
CA VAL A 140 6.29 9.86 -3.02
C VAL A 140 7.36 10.85 -3.45
N VAL A 141 7.26 12.09 -2.96
CA VAL A 141 8.24 13.16 -3.16
C VAL A 141 9.08 13.28 -1.88
N ARG A 142 10.37 13.48 -2.01
CA ARG A 142 11.31 13.61 -0.90
C ARG A 142 11.73 15.07 -0.72
N SER A 143 11.89 15.51 0.53
CA SER A 143 12.43 16.84 0.87
C SER A 143 13.92 16.78 1.17
N TYR A 144 14.64 15.82 0.58
CA TYR A 144 16.08 15.65 0.72
C TYR A 144 16.66 15.06 -0.57
N ASP A 145 17.92 15.35 -0.80
CA ASP A 145 18.61 14.88 -1.99
C ASP A 145 18.70 13.35 -2.04
N THR A 146 18.46 12.81 -3.21
CA THR A 146 18.59 11.38 -3.50
C THR A 146 19.41 11.20 -4.76
N ASN A 147 20.15 10.10 -4.83
CA ASN A 147 20.77 9.70 -6.07
C ASN A 147 19.65 9.23 -7.02
N GLU A 148 19.47 9.93 -8.13
CA GLU A 148 18.42 9.65 -9.12
C GLU A 148 18.57 8.26 -9.75
N PHE A 149 19.80 7.75 -9.87
CA PHE A 149 20.09 6.40 -10.35
C PHE A 149 19.66 5.31 -9.38
N GLU A 150 19.50 5.62 -8.08
CA GLU A 150 19.03 4.66 -7.06
C GLU A 150 17.53 4.74 -6.83
N THR A 151 16.99 5.95 -6.86
CA THR A 151 15.60 6.17 -6.45
C THR A 151 14.98 7.36 -7.18
N PRO A 152 14.03 7.13 -8.10
CA PRO A 152 13.38 8.22 -8.81
C PRO A 152 12.57 9.11 -7.85
N ASP A 153 12.46 10.40 -8.17
CA ASP A 153 11.63 11.35 -7.45
C ASP A 153 10.74 12.10 -8.46
N PRO A 154 9.41 11.93 -8.41
CA PRO A 154 8.64 11.14 -7.44
C PRO A 154 8.76 9.62 -7.64
N PHE A 155 8.82 8.86 -6.56
CA PHE A 155 8.70 7.40 -6.60
C PHE A 155 7.24 7.00 -6.74
N THR A 156 6.91 6.32 -7.83
CA THR A 156 5.52 6.00 -8.19
C THR A 156 5.22 4.52 -8.01
N THR A 157 4.10 4.22 -7.33
CA THR A 157 3.64 2.85 -7.12
C THR A 157 2.14 2.70 -7.36
N LEU A 158 1.75 1.60 -8.02
CA LEU A 158 0.38 1.14 -8.07
C LEU A 158 0.14 0.14 -6.93
N ARG A 159 -1.02 0.23 -6.28
CA ARG A 159 -1.43 -0.68 -5.20
C ARG A 159 -2.80 -1.23 -5.50
N THR A 160 -2.86 -2.52 -5.76
CA THR A 160 -4.09 -3.26 -6.01
C THR A 160 -4.48 -4.03 -4.75
N ARG A 161 -5.65 -3.78 -4.18
CA ARG A 161 -6.15 -4.45 -2.97
C ARG A 161 -7.50 -5.11 -3.20
N LEU A 162 -7.58 -6.40 -2.96
CA LEU A 162 -8.82 -7.17 -2.90
C LEU A 162 -9.14 -7.48 -1.42
N LYS A 163 -10.28 -6.98 -0.93
CA LYS A 163 -10.76 -7.19 0.45
C LYS A 163 -12.10 -7.91 0.43
N ALA A 164 -12.26 -8.87 1.35
CA ALA A 164 -13.53 -9.48 1.70
C ALA A 164 -13.80 -9.26 3.19
N ALA A 165 -14.97 -8.74 3.53
CA ALA A 165 -15.41 -8.55 4.90
C ALA A 165 -16.73 -9.30 5.12
N TYR A 166 -16.82 -10.01 6.24
CA TYR A 166 -18.02 -10.74 6.61
C TYR A 166 -18.93 -9.85 7.47
N ASN A 167 -20.14 -9.66 7.01
CA ASN A 167 -21.14 -8.81 7.65
C ASN A 167 -22.08 -9.68 8.45
N ASN A 168 -21.86 -9.76 9.75
CA ASN A 168 -22.75 -10.42 10.70
C ASN A 168 -23.58 -9.37 11.45
N SER A 169 -24.53 -9.81 12.23
CA SER A 169 -25.37 -8.92 13.07
C SER A 169 -24.67 -8.41 14.32
N SER A 170 -23.39 -8.77 14.54
CA SER A 170 -22.63 -8.36 15.71
C SER A 170 -21.86 -7.05 15.45
N ASN A 171 -21.34 -6.48 16.54
CA ASN A 171 -20.45 -5.32 16.44
C ASN A 171 -19.08 -5.64 15.81
N TRP A 172 -18.79 -6.93 15.59
CA TRP A 172 -17.56 -7.42 15.00
C TRP A 172 -17.73 -7.70 13.53
N LYS A 173 -16.89 -7.10 12.70
CA LYS A 173 -16.87 -7.28 11.26
C LYS A 173 -15.50 -7.83 10.83
N PRO A 174 -15.29 -9.17 10.87
CA PRO A 174 -14.03 -9.74 10.44
C PRO A 174 -13.81 -9.56 8.94
N TYR A 175 -12.56 -9.43 8.54
CA TYR A 175 -12.17 -9.28 7.16
C TYR A 175 -10.78 -9.86 6.87
N ALA A 176 -10.56 -10.14 5.59
CA ALA A 176 -9.25 -10.44 5.05
C ALA A 176 -9.01 -9.61 3.79
N TYR A 177 -7.74 -9.31 3.50
CA TYR A 177 -7.37 -8.76 2.20
C TYR A 177 -5.97 -9.14 1.77
N VAL A 178 -5.77 -9.13 0.45
CA VAL A 178 -4.46 -9.19 -0.18
C VAL A 178 -4.23 -7.86 -0.89
N GLU A 179 -3.03 -7.32 -0.77
CA GLU A 179 -2.64 -6.08 -1.43
C GLU A 179 -1.27 -6.24 -2.08
N LEU A 180 -1.19 -5.86 -3.34
CA LEU A 180 0.00 -5.89 -4.16
C LEU A 180 0.52 -4.48 -4.36
N TYR A 181 1.82 -4.34 -4.39
CA TYR A 181 2.50 -3.08 -4.67
C TYR A 181 3.36 -3.28 -5.89
N THR A 182 3.08 -2.54 -6.94
CA THR A 182 3.85 -2.54 -8.19
C THR A 182 4.57 -1.21 -8.31
N THR A 183 5.89 -1.24 -8.46
CA THR A 183 6.68 -0.06 -8.82
C THR A 183 6.42 0.25 -10.29
N LEU A 184 6.13 1.51 -10.62
CA LEU A 184 5.82 1.96 -11.99
C LEU A 184 6.98 2.70 -12.66
N ASN A 185 7.96 3.16 -11.88
CA ASN A 185 9.12 3.90 -12.38
C ASN A 185 10.39 3.48 -11.63
N ALA A 186 10.89 2.29 -11.91
CA ALA A 186 12.21 1.89 -11.46
C ALA A 186 13.28 2.71 -12.23
N PRO A 187 14.46 2.95 -11.64
CA PRO A 187 15.52 3.68 -12.33
C PRO A 187 16.00 2.97 -13.61
N GLU A 188 16.04 3.68 -14.71
CA GLU A 188 16.45 3.16 -16.03
C GLU A 188 17.88 2.62 -16.09
N VAL A 189 18.78 3.14 -15.24
CA VAL A 189 20.17 2.72 -15.19
C VAL A 189 20.36 1.22 -14.96
N VAL A 190 19.38 0.59 -14.31
CA VAL A 190 19.39 -0.86 -14.12
C VAL A 190 19.26 -1.61 -15.43
N GLU A 191 18.54 -1.07 -16.42
CA GLU A 191 18.38 -1.67 -17.74
C GLU A 191 19.65 -1.61 -18.57
N ASN A 192 20.29 -0.45 -18.63
CA ASN A 192 21.45 -0.22 -19.49
C ASN A 192 22.65 -1.09 -19.12
N TYR A 193 22.79 -1.44 -17.85
CA TYR A 193 23.93 -2.22 -17.36
C TYR A 193 23.81 -3.70 -17.60
N LEU A 194 22.59 -4.21 -17.61
CA LEU A 194 22.37 -5.67 -17.70
C LEU A 194 22.21 -6.18 -19.11
N ARG A 195 22.09 -5.31 -20.09
CA ARG A 195 21.87 -5.63 -21.52
C ARG A 195 20.80 -6.68 -21.80
N ASP A 196 20.02 -7.02 -20.81
CA ASP A 196 19.00 -8.01 -20.94
C ASP A 196 17.75 -7.58 -20.21
N PRO A 197 16.63 -8.03 -20.69
CA PRO A 197 15.28 -7.47 -20.51
C PRO A 197 14.82 -7.50 -19.07
N LEU A 198 15.64 -7.08 -18.17
CA LEU A 198 15.21 -6.67 -16.85
C LEU A 198 14.48 -5.35 -16.98
N ASP A 199 13.46 -5.35 -17.83
CA ASP A 199 12.45 -4.31 -17.86
C ASP A 199 11.87 -4.20 -16.45
N ARG A 200 12.45 -3.30 -15.65
CA ARG A 200 12.15 -3.13 -14.24
C ARG A 200 11.38 -1.87 -13.95
N ASP A 201 10.92 -1.21 -14.96
CA ASP A 201 10.04 -0.07 -14.81
C ASP A 201 8.81 -0.46 -13.99
N ASN A 202 8.37 -1.70 -14.13
CA ASN A 202 7.20 -2.24 -13.48
C ASN A 202 7.49 -3.58 -12.79
N TYR A 203 7.66 -3.60 -11.48
CA TYR A 203 7.81 -4.85 -10.74
C TYR A 203 7.04 -4.85 -9.42
N ILE A 204 6.63 -6.06 -8.99
CA ILE A 204 5.98 -6.24 -7.69
C ILE A 204 7.05 -6.19 -6.61
N ASN A 205 7.05 -5.11 -5.85
CA ASN A 205 8.01 -4.90 -4.77
C ASN A 205 7.48 -5.35 -3.41
N ARG A 206 6.15 -5.60 -3.28
CA ARG A 206 5.56 -6.04 -2.02
C ARG A 206 4.25 -6.76 -2.23
N VAL A 207 4.10 -7.85 -1.50
CA VAL A 207 2.82 -8.55 -1.29
C VAL A 207 2.45 -8.39 0.18
N ARG A 208 1.19 -8.09 0.45
CA ARG A 208 0.65 -7.93 1.79
C ARG A 208 -0.58 -8.79 1.97
N VAL A 209 -0.61 -9.60 3.03
CA VAL A 209 -1.78 -10.36 3.45
C VAL A 209 -2.21 -9.85 4.81
N VAL A 210 -3.50 -9.60 4.98
CA VAL A 210 -4.06 -9.04 6.22
C VAL A 210 -5.27 -9.83 6.65
N LEU A 211 -5.32 -10.11 7.95
CA LEU A 211 -6.47 -10.66 8.67
C LEU A 211 -6.82 -9.70 9.80
N GLY A 212 -8.07 -9.31 9.91
CA GLY A 212 -8.46 -8.34 10.92
C GLY A 212 -9.95 -8.30 11.21
N SER A 213 -10.32 -7.41 12.10
CA SER A 213 -11.71 -7.14 12.42
C SER A 213 -11.94 -5.68 12.77
N GLU A 214 -12.98 -5.09 12.20
CA GLU A 214 -13.54 -3.83 12.67
C GLU A 214 -14.52 -4.11 13.81
N VAL A 215 -14.38 -3.39 14.92
CA VAL A 215 -15.23 -3.45 16.11
C VAL A 215 -15.92 -2.12 16.28
N LYS A 216 -17.25 -2.12 16.29
CA LYS A 216 -18.05 -0.94 16.63
C LYS A 216 -18.07 -0.80 18.15
N LEU A 217 -17.55 0.29 18.68
CA LEU A 217 -17.57 0.63 20.11
C LEU A 217 -18.75 1.55 20.47
N GLY A 218 -19.49 2.01 19.45
CA GLY A 218 -20.61 2.91 19.54
C GLY A 218 -21.00 3.44 18.17
N GLU A 219 -21.89 4.42 18.11
CA GLU A 219 -22.35 4.98 16.83
C GLU A 219 -21.24 5.72 16.09
N LYS A 220 -20.39 6.43 16.84
CA LYS A 220 -19.32 7.28 16.30
C LYS A 220 -17.92 6.68 16.44
N HIS A 221 -17.77 5.59 17.15
CA HIS A 221 -16.46 5.02 17.52
C HIS A 221 -16.29 3.63 16.95
N LYS A 222 -15.17 3.41 16.28
CA LYS A 222 -14.76 2.11 15.75
C LYS A 222 -13.31 1.84 16.09
N MET A 223 -12.98 0.60 16.31
CA MET A 223 -11.62 0.12 16.43
C MET A 223 -11.37 -0.95 15.37
N ASP A 224 -10.24 -0.87 14.70
CA ASP A 224 -9.79 -1.88 13.73
C ASP A 224 -8.52 -2.52 14.28
N LEU A 225 -8.58 -3.82 14.48
CA LEU A 225 -7.46 -4.64 14.94
C LEU A 225 -7.10 -5.62 13.85
N HIS A 226 -5.86 -5.58 13.38
CA HIS A 226 -5.43 -6.52 12.36
C HIS A 226 -3.96 -6.91 12.44
N TYR A 227 -3.71 -8.12 12.01
CA TYR A 227 -2.39 -8.64 11.72
C TYR A 227 -2.11 -8.53 10.23
N MET A 228 -0.89 -8.13 9.88
CA MET A 228 -0.46 -7.94 8.52
C MET A 228 0.89 -8.61 8.30
N LEU A 229 0.94 -9.50 7.33
CA LEU A 229 2.17 -10.07 6.80
C LEU A 229 2.60 -9.25 5.58
N ASN A 230 3.77 -8.63 5.64
CA ASN A 230 4.37 -7.94 4.50
C ASN A 230 5.57 -8.73 3.98
N LEU A 231 5.48 -9.18 2.75
CA LEU A 231 6.59 -9.76 2.01
C LEU A 231 7.12 -8.68 1.08
N ASN A 232 8.26 -8.11 1.45
CA ASN A 232 8.90 -7.05 0.68
C ASN A 232 10.06 -7.62 -0.13
N ARG A 233 10.22 -7.12 -1.34
CA ARG A 233 11.35 -7.37 -2.21
C ARG A 233 11.84 -6.02 -2.71
N SER A 234 13.08 -5.67 -2.41
CA SER A 234 13.63 -4.36 -2.72
C SER A 234 15.03 -4.49 -3.26
N TYR A 235 15.27 -3.94 -4.43
CA TYR A 235 16.62 -3.80 -4.97
C TYR A 235 17.31 -2.65 -4.23
N LYS A 236 18.48 -2.96 -3.65
CA LYS A 236 19.35 -2.04 -2.90
C LYS A 236 20.65 -1.84 -3.66
N ASN A 237 20.49 -1.55 -4.93
CA ASN A 237 21.64 -1.22 -5.77
C ASN A 237 22.24 0.11 -5.32
N LYS A 238 23.55 0.23 -5.45
CA LYS A 238 24.28 1.46 -5.26
C LYS A 238 24.94 1.88 -6.55
N TYR A 239 24.87 3.16 -6.84
CA TYR A 239 25.41 3.76 -8.06
C TYR A 239 26.24 4.98 -7.71
N ASP A 240 27.31 5.19 -8.47
CA ASP A 240 28.02 6.46 -8.44
C ASP A 240 27.09 7.59 -8.88
N ALA A 241 27.04 8.65 -8.10
CA ALA A 241 26.10 9.76 -8.34
C ALA A 241 26.49 10.63 -9.54
N ALA A 242 27.74 10.60 -9.97
CA ALA A 242 28.25 11.41 -11.10
C ALA A 242 28.19 10.64 -12.42
N THR A 243 28.51 9.34 -12.39
CA THR A 243 28.65 8.53 -13.61
C THR A 243 27.48 7.58 -13.85
N GLY A 244 26.72 7.24 -12.79
CA GLY A 244 25.71 6.20 -12.83
C GLY A 244 26.26 4.77 -12.86
N ASP A 245 27.58 4.61 -12.65
CA ASP A 245 28.22 3.29 -12.61
C ASP A 245 27.76 2.49 -11.40
N VAL A 246 27.69 1.18 -11.55
CA VAL A 246 27.20 0.29 -10.50
C VAL A 246 28.28 -0.03 -9.50
N ASP A 247 28.14 0.43 -8.26
CA ASP A 247 29.03 0.10 -7.15
C ASP A 247 28.66 -1.22 -6.48
N LYS A 248 27.36 -1.48 -6.33
CA LYS A 248 26.84 -2.64 -5.62
C LYS A 248 25.47 -3.08 -6.11
N TRP A 249 25.30 -4.37 -6.25
CA TRP A 249 24.03 -5.02 -6.54
C TRP A 249 23.56 -5.81 -5.33
N ALA A 250 22.35 -5.54 -4.89
CA ALA A 250 21.79 -6.25 -3.75
C ALA A 250 20.26 -6.36 -3.86
N LEU A 251 19.74 -7.52 -3.49
CA LEU A 251 18.31 -7.78 -3.33
C LEU A 251 18.04 -8.06 -1.85
N GLU A 252 17.24 -7.21 -1.23
CA GLU A 252 16.72 -7.45 0.12
C GLU A 252 15.34 -8.06 0.07
N LYS A 253 15.15 -9.16 0.78
CA LYS A 253 13.87 -9.78 1.06
C LYS A 253 13.56 -9.55 2.54
N LEU A 254 12.45 -8.89 2.85
CA LEU A 254 12.02 -8.64 4.23
C LEU A 254 10.64 -9.24 4.45
N CYS A 255 10.53 -10.14 5.42
CA CYS A 255 9.28 -10.67 5.94
C CYS A 255 8.90 -9.90 7.21
N ALA A 256 7.98 -8.94 7.13
CA ALA A 256 7.58 -8.18 8.31
C ALA A 256 6.20 -8.62 8.82
N HIS A 257 6.17 -9.00 10.09
CA HIS A 257 4.98 -9.29 10.87
C HIS A 257 4.52 -8.01 11.55
N VAL A 258 3.31 -7.53 11.25
CA VAL A 258 2.87 -6.22 11.71
C VAL A 258 1.57 -6.33 12.48
N ILE A 259 1.56 -5.87 13.72
CA ILE A 259 0.36 -5.71 14.54
C ILE A 259 -0.16 -4.29 14.32
N CYS A 260 -1.45 -4.17 14.00
CA CYS A 260 -2.06 -2.88 13.71
C CYS A 260 -3.27 -2.63 14.60
N VAL A 261 -3.30 -1.44 15.17
CA VAL A 261 -4.42 -0.91 15.95
C VAL A 261 -4.81 0.42 15.34
N GLU A 262 -6.07 0.54 14.89
CA GLU A 262 -6.59 1.78 14.35
C GLU A 262 -7.87 2.18 15.09
N TYR A 263 -7.90 3.39 15.62
CA TYR A 263 -9.08 3.98 16.19
C TYR A 263 -9.68 5.00 15.21
N LYS A 264 -10.99 4.92 15.02
CA LYS A 264 -11.75 5.78 14.10
C LYS A 264 -12.88 6.46 14.85
N PHE A 265 -12.91 7.78 14.76
CA PHE A 265 -13.99 8.61 15.27
C PHE A 265 -14.71 9.25 14.09
N LYS A 266 -16.05 9.26 14.13
CA LYS A 266 -16.90 9.91 13.14
C LYS A 266 -17.69 11.03 13.81
N LEU A 267 -17.56 12.26 13.29
CA LEU A 267 -18.32 13.43 13.75
C LEU A 267 -19.83 13.34 13.45
#